data_ce58a1e0dde3af6b1e38485537c07eee
#
_entry.id   ce58a1e0dde3af6b1e38485537c07eee
#
_cell.length_a   1.000
_cell.length_b   1.000
_cell.length_c   1.000
_cell.angle_alpha   90.00
_cell.angle_beta   90.00
_cell.angle_gamma   90.00
#
_symmetry.space_group_name_H-M   'P 1'
#
loop_
_entity.id
_entity.type
_entity.pdbx_description
1 polymer ?
#
loop_
_entity_poly.entity_id
_entity_poly.type
_entity_poly.pdbx_seq_one_letter_code
_entity_poly.pdbx_strand_id
1 'polypeptide(L)'
;MDLFSKQNREVFSNPLNLDNPIMVQVLGICSALAVTSQLKPAIVMGLAVTIITAFSNVIISLIRNTIPNRIRIIVQLVVVAALVTIVSQILKAVAYDVSVQLSVYVGLIITNCILMGRLEAFAMTNKPWPSFLDGIGNGLGYAMILVIVGAFREFFGRGSLLGFKILPQSLYDAGYMVNGMMTMPAMALILLGCVIWIHRSYFYKEDKK
;
A
#
# COMPACT_ATOMS: atom_id res chain seq x y z
N MET A 1 -28.01 14.92 -3.92
CA MET A 1 -26.84 14.03 -3.95
C MET A 1 -25.61 14.91 -3.76
N ASP A 2 -25.25 15.18 -2.51
CA ASP A 2 -24.10 16.05 -2.22
C ASP A 2 -22.84 15.23 -2.34
N LEU A 3 -22.22 15.29 -3.53
CA LEU A 3 -20.96 14.63 -3.88
C LEU A 3 -19.79 15.05 -2.94
N PHE A 4 -19.92 16.21 -2.28
CA PHE A 4 -18.94 16.79 -1.36
C PHE A 4 -19.46 16.93 0.09
N SER A 5 -20.29 16.00 0.56
CA SER A 5 -20.71 15.99 1.97
C SER A 5 -19.48 15.89 2.89
N LYS A 6 -19.54 16.56 4.07
CA LYS A 6 -18.49 16.47 5.13
C LYS A 6 -18.11 15.01 5.41
N GLN A 7 -19.06 14.10 5.37
CA GLN A 7 -18.89 12.66 5.58
C GLN A 7 -17.97 12.02 4.52
N ASN A 8 -18.08 12.42 3.24
CA ASN A 8 -17.22 11.90 2.17
C ASN A 8 -15.77 12.41 2.30
N ARG A 9 -15.57 13.61 2.83
CA ARG A 9 -14.24 14.17 3.09
C ARG A 9 -13.57 13.50 4.29
N GLU A 10 -14.34 13.12 5.30
CA GLU A 10 -13.85 12.36 6.44
C GLU A 10 -13.44 10.95 6.02
N VAL A 11 -14.22 10.26 5.21
CA VAL A 11 -13.90 8.93 4.66
C VAL A 11 -12.58 8.95 3.87
N PHE A 12 -12.27 10.03 3.17
CA PHE A 12 -11.01 10.18 2.44
C PHE A 12 -9.82 10.58 3.35
N SER A 13 -10.06 11.44 4.35
CA SER A 13 -8.99 11.99 5.20
C SER A 13 -8.61 11.08 6.37
N ASN A 14 -9.56 10.32 6.92
CA ASN A 14 -9.31 9.44 8.05
C ASN A 14 -8.24 8.38 7.79
N PRO A 15 -8.21 7.68 6.63
CA PRO A 15 -7.17 6.70 6.34
C PRO A 15 -5.76 7.29 6.17
N LEU A 16 -5.65 8.59 5.87
CA LEU A 16 -4.34 9.25 5.78
C LEU A 16 -3.71 9.53 7.15
N ASN A 17 -4.53 9.88 8.16
CA ASN A 17 -4.04 10.35 9.45
C ASN A 17 -4.38 9.43 10.63
N LEU A 18 -5.68 9.15 10.84
CA LEU A 18 -6.18 8.50 12.06
C LEU A 18 -6.34 6.98 11.92
N ASP A 19 -6.77 6.50 10.73
CA ASP A 19 -7.08 5.09 10.45
C ASP A 19 -6.18 4.52 9.35
N ASN A 20 -4.88 4.83 9.39
CA ASN A 20 -3.96 4.33 8.38
C ASN A 20 -3.93 2.79 8.37
N PRO A 21 -4.09 2.13 7.20
CA PRO A 21 -4.21 0.68 7.11
C PRO A 21 -3.00 -0.08 7.64
N ILE A 22 -1.79 0.46 7.52
CA ILE A 22 -0.58 -0.17 8.06
C ILE A 22 -0.38 0.16 9.53
N MET A 23 -0.56 1.42 9.94
CA MET A 23 -0.19 1.87 11.28
C MET A 23 -1.21 1.47 12.34
N VAL A 24 -2.50 1.49 12.00
CA VAL A 24 -3.59 1.23 12.95
C VAL A 24 -4.16 -0.17 12.77
N GLN A 25 -4.48 -0.54 11.54
CA GLN A 25 -5.10 -1.83 11.21
C GLN A 25 -4.06 -2.96 11.05
N VAL A 26 -2.77 -2.61 10.94
CA VAL A 26 -1.65 -3.57 10.78
C VAL A 26 -1.83 -4.47 9.54
N LEU A 27 -2.47 -3.94 8.49
CA LEU A 27 -2.72 -4.62 7.22
C LEU A 27 -1.62 -4.29 6.20
N GLY A 28 -1.30 -5.22 5.31
CA GLY A 28 -0.36 -4.99 4.20
C GLY A 28 1.12 -5.09 4.57
N ILE A 29 1.47 -5.60 5.75
CA ILE A 29 2.86 -5.79 6.15
C ILE A 29 3.58 -6.76 5.19
N CYS A 30 2.93 -7.84 4.74
CA CYS A 30 3.54 -8.84 3.87
C CYS A 30 4.04 -8.23 2.56
N SER A 31 3.22 -7.40 1.91
CA SER A 31 3.60 -6.71 0.68
C SER A 31 4.62 -5.59 0.94
N ALA A 32 4.51 -4.88 2.07
CA ALA A 32 5.47 -3.88 2.47
C ALA A 32 6.88 -4.47 2.67
N LEU A 33 7.00 -5.64 3.31
CA LEU A 33 8.29 -6.32 3.50
C LEU A 33 8.96 -6.70 2.17
N ALA A 34 8.16 -7.19 1.21
CA ALA A 34 8.67 -7.67 -0.06
C ALA A 34 9.10 -6.54 -1.01
N VAL A 35 8.31 -5.45 -1.05
CA VAL A 35 8.44 -4.41 -2.10
C VAL A 35 9.36 -3.25 -1.70
N THR A 36 9.53 -2.98 -0.41
CA THR A 36 10.29 -1.82 0.08
C THR A 36 11.81 -1.96 -0.01
N SER A 37 12.33 -3.01 -0.65
CA SER A 37 13.77 -3.15 -0.90
C SER A 37 14.34 -2.09 -1.86
N GLN A 38 13.51 -1.53 -2.72
CA GLN A 38 13.82 -0.46 -3.66
C GLN A 38 12.64 0.52 -3.74
N LEU A 39 12.94 1.81 -3.92
CA LEU A 39 11.92 2.86 -3.96
C LEU A 39 11.08 2.85 -5.25
N LYS A 40 11.69 2.54 -6.40
CA LYS A 40 10.97 2.46 -7.69
C LYS A 40 9.80 1.47 -7.66
N PRO A 41 10.01 0.17 -7.35
CA PRO A 41 8.89 -0.78 -7.26
C PRO A 41 7.92 -0.45 -6.13
N ALA A 42 8.37 0.19 -5.03
CA ALA A 42 7.50 0.59 -3.94
C ALA A 42 6.47 1.66 -4.37
N ILE A 43 6.90 2.67 -5.14
CA ILE A 43 6.02 3.72 -5.68
C ILE A 43 5.01 3.10 -6.66
N VAL A 44 5.48 2.30 -7.62
CA VAL A 44 4.61 1.70 -8.62
C VAL A 44 3.60 0.75 -7.99
N MET A 45 4.04 -0.05 -7.01
CA MET A 45 3.16 -0.94 -6.25
C MET A 45 2.10 -0.16 -5.47
N GLY A 46 2.49 0.93 -4.81
CA GLY A 46 1.57 1.81 -4.07
C GLY A 46 0.49 2.39 -4.98
N LEU A 47 0.86 2.90 -6.16
CA LEU A 47 -0.09 3.42 -7.14
C LEU A 47 -1.00 2.32 -7.71
N ALA A 48 -0.43 1.16 -8.08
CA ALA A 48 -1.20 0.03 -8.60
C ALA A 48 -2.24 -0.45 -7.58
N VAL A 49 -1.85 -0.65 -6.32
CA VAL A 49 -2.77 -1.04 -5.25
C VAL A 49 -3.86 -0.01 -5.04
N THR A 50 -3.53 1.29 -5.07
CA THR A 50 -4.53 2.37 -4.92
C THR A 50 -5.59 2.30 -6.01
N ILE A 51 -5.19 2.18 -7.27
CA ILE A 51 -6.10 2.10 -8.42
C ILE A 51 -6.96 0.83 -8.31
N ILE A 52 -6.34 -0.32 -8.07
CA ILE A 52 -7.03 -1.59 -7.97
C ILE A 52 -8.03 -1.59 -6.81
N THR A 53 -7.66 -1.07 -5.64
CA THR A 53 -8.56 -0.98 -4.47
C THR A 53 -9.76 -0.09 -4.76
N ALA A 54 -9.55 1.06 -5.40
CA ALA A 54 -10.63 1.98 -5.75
C ALA A 54 -11.65 1.32 -6.68
N PHE A 55 -11.19 0.70 -7.77
CA PHE A 55 -12.08 0.04 -8.74
C PHE A 55 -12.72 -1.23 -8.17
N SER A 56 -11.97 -2.05 -7.42
CA SER A 56 -12.50 -3.25 -6.77
C SER A 56 -13.63 -2.91 -5.79
N ASN A 57 -13.44 -1.86 -4.98
CA ASN A 57 -14.46 -1.38 -4.04
C ASN A 57 -15.76 -0.99 -4.75
N VAL A 58 -15.68 -0.31 -5.90
CA VAL A 58 -16.85 0.06 -6.70
C VAL A 58 -17.57 -1.18 -7.23
N ILE A 59 -16.82 -2.11 -7.85
CA ILE A 59 -17.41 -3.31 -8.45
C ILE A 59 -18.09 -4.17 -7.39
N ILE A 60 -17.42 -4.42 -6.27
CA ILE A 60 -17.98 -5.23 -5.17
C ILE A 60 -19.20 -4.54 -4.55
N SER A 61 -19.16 -3.22 -4.36
CA SER A 61 -20.31 -2.48 -3.85
C SER A 61 -21.52 -2.54 -4.78
N LEU A 62 -21.33 -2.62 -6.10
CA LEU A 62 -22.43 -2.81 -7.07
C LEU A 62 -23.04 -4.21 -6.99
N ILE A 63 -22.20 -5.23 -6.82
CA ILE A 63 -22.63 -6.64 -6.87
C ILE A 63 -23.04 -7.15 -5.47
N ARG A 64 -22.81 -6.40 -4.41
CA ARG A 64 -22.98 -6.83 -3.00
C ARG A 64 -24.31 -7.52 -2.69
N ASN A 65 -25.41 -7.07 -3.31
CA ASN A 65 -26.75 -7.62 -3.07
C ASN A 65 -26.98 -9.01 -3.71
N THR A 66 -26.12 -9.38 -4.67
CA THR A 66 -26.23 -10.65 -5.41
C THR A 66 -25.33 -11.74 -4.80
N ILE A 67 -24.37 -11.37 -3.98
CA ILE A 67 -23.35 -12.30 -3.47
C ILE A 67 -23.84 -12.96 -2.16
N PRO A 68 -24.02 -14.29 -2.13
CA PRO A 68 -24.33 -15.00 -0.89
C PRO A 68 -23.11 -15.04 0.05
N ASN A 69 -23.37 -14.97 1.36
CA ASN A 69 -22.31 -14.86 2.39
C ASN A 69 -21.26 -15.98 2.35
N ARG A 70 -21.63 -17.18 1.85
CA ARG A 70 -20.71 -18.34 1.83
C ARG A 70 -19.60 -18.24 0.79
N ILE A 71 -19.82 -17.54 -0.32
CA ILE A 71 -18.87 -17.45 -1.45
C ILE A 71 -18.27 -16.07 -1.60
N ARG A 72 -18.54 -15.17 -0.68
CA ARG A 72 -18.18 -13.75 -0.70
C ARG A 72 -16.68 -13.53 -0.96
N ILE A 73 -15.82 -14.19 -0.21
CA ILE A 73 -14.36 -14.08 -0.31
C ILE A 73 -13.87 -14.56 -1.70
N ILE A 74 -14.46 -15.62 -2.23
CA ILE A 74 -14.10 -16.17 -3.54
C ILE A 74 -14.40 -15.16 -4.65
N VAL A 75 -15.59 -14.55 -4.61
CA VAL A 75 -16.00 -13.54 -5.60
C VAL A 75 -15.09 -12.31 -5.53
N GLN A 76 -14.75 -11.85 -4.33
CA GLN A 76 -13.81 -10.74 -4.13
C GLN A 76 -12.44 -11.05 -4.74
N LEU A 77 -11.89 -12.23 -4.49
CA LEU A 77 -10.62 -12.66 -5.06
C LEU A 77 -10.64 -12.72 -6.59
N VAL A 78 -11.72 -13.24 -7.19
CA VAL A 78 -11.87 -13.31 -8.65
C VAL A 78 -11.91 -11.91 -9.27
N VAL A 79 -12.67 -10.99 -8.69
CA VAL A 79 -12.76 -9.60 -9.17
C VAL A 79 -11.39 -8.90 -9.07
N VAL A 80 -10.71 -9.05 -7.94
CA VAL A 80 -9.36 -8.48 -7.76
C VAL A 80 -8.37 -9.09 -8.75
N ALA A 81 -8.38 -10.40 -8.93
CA ALA A 81 -7.48 -11.09 -9.89
C ALA A 81 -7.71 -10.62 -11.32
N ALA A 82 -8.95 -10.43 -11.74
CA ALA A 82 -9.29 -9.91 -13.07
C ALA A 82 -8.75 -8.48 -13.26
N LEU A 83 -8.97 -7.59 -12.28
CA LEU A 83 -8.46 -6.21 -12.35
C LEU A 83 -6.93 -6.16 -12.35
N VAL A 84 -6.28 -6.94 -11.49
CA VAL A 84 -4.81 -7.02 -11.44
C VAL A 84 -4.25 -7.51 -12.76
N THR A 85 -4.89 -8.49 -13.41
CA THR A 85 -4.45 -8.98 -14.72
C THR A 85 -4.56 -7.89 -15.78
N ILE A 86 -5.66 -7.11 -15.80
CA ILE A 86 -5.83 -5.99 -16.74
C ILE A 86 -4.74 -4.94 -16.51
N VAL A 87 -4.53 -4.52 -15.26
CA VAL A 87 -3.50 -3.52 -14.90
C VAL A 87 -2.10 -4.03 -15.26
N SER A 88 -1.81 -5.32 -15.04
CA SER A 88 -0.54 -5.94 -15.43
C SER A 88 -0.31 -5.91 -16.94
N GLN A 89 -1.33 -6.14 -17.75
CA GLN A 89 -1.22 -6.06 -19.23
C GLN A 89 -1.01 -4.62 -19.69
N ILE A 90 -1.68 -3.65 -19.08
CA ILE A 90 -1.48 -2.22 -19.38
C ILE A 90 -0.04 -1.81 -19.02
N LEU A 91 0.46 -2.21 -17.87
CA LEU A 91 1.84 -1.93 -17.43
C LEU A 91 2.88 -2.57 -18.37
N LYS A 92 2.63 -3.76 -18.88
CA LYS A 92 3.49 -4.41 -19.90
C LYS A 92 3.56 -3.61 -21.20
N ALA A 93 2.47 -2.98 -21.58
CA ALA A 93 2.42 -2.17 -22.80
C ALA A 93 3.14 -0.82 -22.68
N VAL A 94 3.12 -0.21 -21.47
CA VAL A 94 3.63 1.16 -21.25
C VAL A 94 5.07 1.17 -20.71
N ALA A 95 5.42 0.24 -19.83
CA ALA A 95 6.70 0.24 -19.11
C ALA A 95 7.21 -1.19 -18.89
N TYR A 96 7.82 -1.76 -19.92
CA TYR A 96 8.28 -3.15 -19.91
C TYR A 96 9.28 -3.46 -18.78
N ASP A 97 10.28 -2.60 -18.56
CA ASP A 97 11.30 -2.79 -17.52
C ASP A 97 10.71 -2.86 -16.11
N VAL A 98 9.71 -2.00 -15.83
CA VAL A 98 8.99 -1.97 -14.55
C VAL A 98 8.07 -3.18 -14.43
N SER A 99 7.47 -3.62 -15.54
CA SER A 99 6.58 -4.76 -15.59
C SER A 99 7.29 -6.08 -15.27
N VAL A 100 8.53 -6.26 -15.71
CA VAL A 100 9.32 -7.47 -15.38
C VAL A 100 9.58 -7.55 -13.89
N GLN A 101 9.91 -6.43 -13.25
CA GLN A 101 10.09 -6.37 -11.80
C GLN A 101 8.78 -6.59 -11.04
N LEU A 102 7.67 -6.06 -11.54
CA LEU A 102 6.34 -6.20 -10.94
C LEU A 102 5.70 -7.57 -11.15
N SER A 103 6.09 -8.33 -12.16
CA SER A 103 5.52 -9.65 -12.43
C SER A 103 5.62 -10.59 -11.22
N VAL A 104 6.69 -10.46 -10.44
CA VAL A 104 6.88 -11.20 -9.19
C VAL A 104 5.90 -10.73 -8.10
N TYR A 105 5.51 -9.45 -8.12
CA TYR A 105 4.66 -8.85 -7.08
C TYR A 105 3.15 -8.90 -7.41
N VAL A 106 2.78 -9.27 -8.65
CA VAL A 106 1.36 -9.38 -9.08
C VAL A 106 0.58 -10.32 -8.15
N GLY A 107 1.17 -11.46 -7.79
CA GLY A 107 0.58 -12.38 -6.81
C GLY A 107 0.36 -11.75 -5.43
N LEU A 108 1.28 -10.88 -5.00
CA LEU A 108 1.18 -10.18 -3.72
C LEU A 108 0.11 -9.07 -3.74
N ILE A 109 -0.24 -8.52 -4.91
CA ILE A 109 -1.35 -7.57 -5.03
C ILE A 109 -2.68 -8.29 -4.84
N ILE A 110 -2.87 -9.45 -5.47
CA ILE A 110 -4.12 -10.23 -5.40
C ILE A 110 -4.40 -10.66 -3.95
N THR A 111 -3.37 -11.12 -3.25
CA THR A 111 -3.49 -11.59 -1.86
C THR A 111 -3.27 -10.49 -0.81
N ASN A 112 -3.27 -9.24 -1.22
CA ASN A 112 -3.01 -8.13 -0.30
C ASN A 112 -4.15 -7.98 0.71
N CYS A 113 -3.80 -8.08 2.00
CA CYS A 113 -4.77 -7.99 3.09
C CYS A 113 -5.45 -6.62 3.21
N ILE A 114 -4.85 -5.54 2.68
CA ILE A 114 -5.51 -4.23 2.61
C ILE A 114 -6.70 -4.28 1.66
N LEU A 115 -6.49 -4.80 0.44
CA LEU A 115 -7.55 -4.98 -0.54
C LEU A 115 -8.71 -5.79 0.04
N MET A 116 -8.40 -6.99 0.53
CA MET A 116 -9.41 -7.88 1.11
C MET A 116 -10.11 -7.26 2.32
N GLY A 117 -9.35 -6.63 3.21
CA GLY A 117 -9.90 -5.98 4.40
C GLY A 117 -10.87 -4.84 4.07
N ARG A 118 -10.57 -4.00 3.07
CA ARG A 118 -11.44 -2.90 2.67
C ARG A 118 -12.65 -3.34 1.87
N LEU A 119 -12.49 -4.33 1.00
CA LEU A 119 -13.62 -4.95 0.28
C LEU A 119 -14.65 -5.53 1.26
N GLU A 120 -14.17 -6.23 2.28
CA GLU A 120 -15.02 -6.87 3.28
C GLU A 120 -15.64 -5.86 4.25
N ALA A 121 -14.83 -4.98 4.83
CA ALA A 121 -15.28 -4.07 5.88
C ALA A 121 -16.11 -2.90 5.35
N PHE A 122 -15.77 -2.36 4.19
CA PHE A 122 -16.37 -1.12 3.69
C PHE A 122 -17.22 -1.31 2.42
N ALA A 123 -16.71 -1.97 1.37
CA ALA A 123 -17.40 -2.07 0.10
C ALA A 123 -18.70 -2.89 0.18
N MET A 124 -18.74 -3.92 1.02
CA MET A 124 -19.92 -4.74 1.23
C MET A 124 -21.05 -4.01 1.97
N THR A 125 -20.74 -3.00 2.76
CA THR A 125 -21.71 -2.29 3.60
C THR A 125 -22.17 -0.97 3.03
N ASN A 126 -21.34 -0.29 2.22
CA ASN A 126 -21.57 1.07 1.76
C ASN A 126 -21.92 1.16 0.27
N LYS A 127 -22.40 2.36 -0.14
CA LYS A 127 -22.72 2.68 -1.54
C LYS A 127 -21.43 2.79 -2.38
N PRO A 128 -21.50 2.66 -3.74
CA PRO A 128 -20.33 2.66 -4.62
C PRO A 128 -19.47 3.92 -4.52
N TRP A 129 -20.07 5.10 -4.39
CA TRP A 129 -19.34 6.36 -4.34
C TRP A 129 -18.45 6.54 -3.09
N PRO A 130 -18.98 6.39 -1.86
CA PRO A 130 -18.13 6.37 -0.66
C PRO A 130 -17.06 5.27 -0.71
N SER A 131 -17.37 4.11 -1.27
CA SER A 131 -16.43 2.99 -1.41
C SER A 131 -15.27 3.31 -2.34
N PHE A 132 -15.49 4.09 -3.39
CA PHE A 132 -14.43 4.59 -4.27
C PHE A 132 -13.48 5.52 -3.52
N LEU A 133 -14.02 6.49 -2.78
CA LEU A 133 -13.21 7.43 -1.99
C LEU A 133 -12.42 6.74 -0.88
N ASP A 134 -13.02 5.77 -0.22
CA ASP A 134 -12.35 4.93 0.76
C ASP A 134 -11.19 4.14 0.16
N GLY A 135 -11.38 3.56 -1.02
CA GLY A 135 -10.34 2.85 -1.75
C GLY A 135 -9.13 3.72 -2.08
N ILE A 136 -9.36 4.95 -2.54
CA ILE A 136 -8.29 5.92 -2.82
C ILE A 136 -7.61 6.36 -1.51
N GLY A 137 -8.35 6.70 -0.47
CA GLY A 137 -7.81 7.15 0.81
C GLY A 137 -6.90 6.10 1.46
N ASN A 138 -7.38 4.85 1.54
CA ASN A 138 -6.58 3.74 2.10
C ASN A 138 -5.39 3.36 1.21
N GLY A 139 -5.57 3.38 -0.11
CA GLY A 139 -4.49 3.12 -1.06
C GLY A 139 -3.37 4.15 -0.97
N LEU A 140 -3.70 5.44 -0.89
CA LEU A 140 -2.72 6.51 -0.71
C LEU A 140 -2.04 6.43 0.66
N GLY A 141 -2.78 6.15 1.74
CA GLY A 141 -2.21 5.92 3.06
C GLY A 141 -1.19 4.79 3.06
N TYR A 142 -1.50 3.70 2.37
CA TYR A 142 -0.58 2.59 2.15
C TYR A 142 0.65 2.98 1.33
N ALA A 143 0.45 3.66 0.19
CA ALA A 143 1.53 4.09 -0.68
C ALA A 143 2.51 5.02 0.04
N MET A 144 2.01 5.94 0.85
CA MET A 144 2.84 6.86 1.63
C MET A 144 3.79 6.11 2.58
N ILE A 145 3.31 5.10 3.28
CA ILE A 145 4.15 4.29 4.18
C ILE A 145 5.18 3.47 3.41
N LEU A 146 4.78 2.87 2.26
CA LEU A 146 5.70 2.15 1.40
C LEU A 146 6.85 3.03 0.94
N VAL A 147 6.55 4.27 0.54
CA VAL A 147 7.55 5.24 0.08
C VAL A 147 8.48 5.65 1.23
N ILE A 148 7.95 5.93 2.42
CA ILE A 148 8.76 6.30 3.59
C ILE A 148 9.71 5.16 3.97
N VAL A 149 9.19 3.94 4.12
CA VAL A 149 10.01 2.79 4.50
C VAL A 149 10.99 2.41 3.39
N GLY A 150 10.56 2.47 2.13
CA GLY A 150 11.40 2.20 0.96
C GLY A 150 12.54 3.21 0.83
N ALA A 151 12.25 4.50 1.00
CA ALA A 151 13.27 5.55 0.99
C ALA A 151 14.30 5.35 2.11
N PHE A 152 13.85 5.05 3.31
CA PHE A 152 14.74 4.79 4.45
C PHE A 152 15.64 3.58 4.19
N ARG A 153 15.10 2.48 3.70
CA ARG A 153 15.85 1.25 3.39
C ARG A 153 16.81 1.42 2.23
N GLU A 154 16.43 2.13 1.18
CA GLU A 154 17.31 2.37 0.02
C GLU A 154 18.44 3.32 0.39
N PHE A 155 18.15 4.36 1.18
CA PHE A 155 19.16 5.31 1.65
C PHE A 155 20.23 4.63 2.52
N PHE A 156 19.84 3.88 3.54
CA PHE A 156 20.78 3.22 4.43
C PHE A 156 21.36 1.91 3.87
N GLY A 157 20.62 1.22 3.01
CA GLY A 157 21.05 -0.06 2.45
C GLY A 157 21.93 0.03 1.22
N ARG A 158 21.74 1.05 0.38
CA ARG A 158 22.49 1.22 -0.89
C ARG A 158 23.15 2.57 -1.04
N GLY A 159 22.82 3.55 -0.20
CA GLY A 159 23.34 4.91 -0.34
C GLY A 159 22.87 5.62 -1.63
N SER A 160 21.83 5.09 -2.27
CA SER A 160 21.22 5.65 -3.47
C SER A 160 19.72 5.90 -3.20
N LEU A 161 19.14 6.90 -3.86
CA LEU A 161 17.70 7.11 -3.92
C LEU A 161 17.29 7.17 -5.39
N LEU A 162 16.31 6.36 -5.80
CA LEU A 162 15.83 6.24 -7.17
C LEU A 162 16.90 5.87 -8.21
N GLY A 163 18.02 5.26 -7.76
CA GLY A 163 19.17 4.94 -8.62
C GLY A 163 20.23 6.04 -8.75
N PHE A 164 20.00 7.22 -8.16
CA PHE A 164 21.01 8.27 -8.07
C PHE A 164 21.86 8.05 -6.80
N LYS A 165 23.19 7.97 -6.95
CA LYS A 165 24.11 7.92 -5.83
C LYS A 165 24.13 9.29 -5.13
N ILE A 166 23.53 9.38 -3.94
CA ILE A 166 23.47 10.62 -3.15
C ILE A 166 24.64 10.72 -2.18
N LEU A 167 25.19 9.59 -1.76
CA LEU A 167 26.35 9.58 -0.88
C LEU A 167 27.60 10.05 -1.64
N PRO A 168 28.26 11.15 -1.21
CA PRO A 168 29.52 11.60 -1.80
C PRO A 168 30.60 10.57 -1.55
N GLN A 169 31.53 10.45 -2.51
CA GLN A 169 32.64 9.50 -2.51
C GLN A 169 33.48 9.58 -1.22
N SER A 170 33.55 10.76 -0.62
CA SER A 170 34.25 11.01 0.64
C SER A 170 33.78 10.20 1.84
N LEU A 171 32.50 9.74 1.84
CA LEU A 171 31.96 8.88 2.89
C LEU A 171 32.41 7.42 2.71
N TYR A 172 32.59 6.97 1.46
CA TYR A 172 33.17 5.64 1.17
C TYR A 172 34.64 5.57 1.56
N ASP A 173 35.37 6.67 1.36
CA ASP A 173 36.82 6.78 1.76
C ASP A 173 36.96 6.86 3.29
N ALA A 174 35.92 7.33 4.00
CA ALA A 174 35.90 7.33 5.48
C ALA A 174 35.53 5.96 6.10
N GLY A 175 35.38 4.89 5.28
CA GLY A 175 35.13 3.52 5.75
C GLY A 175 33.66 3.12 5.85
N TYR A 176 32.74 3.87 5.25
CA TYR A 176 31.31 3.49 5.21
C TYR A 176 31.14 2.29 4.27
N MET A 177 30.88 1.13 4.84
CA MET A 177 30.44 -0.06 4.08
C MET A 177 28.93 -0.08 3.95
N VAL A 178 28.46 -0.28 2.73
CA VAL A 178 27.01 -0.46 2.44
C VAL A 178 26.46 -1.60 3.28
N ASN A 179 25.50 -1.30 4.13
CA ASN A 179 24.95 -2.30 5.05
C ASN A 179 23.89 -3.16 4.37
N GLY A 180 24.31 -4.31 3.80
CA GLY A 180 23.40 -5.25 3.13
C GLY A 180 22.30 -5.82 4.03
N MET A 181 22.43 -5.77 5.35
CA MET A 181 21.38 -6.18 6.29
C MET A 181 20.11 -5.31 6.20
N MET A 182 20.25 -4.03 5.83
CA MET A 182 19.12 -3.12 5.65
C MET A 182 18.18 -3.53 4.50
N THR A 183 18.71 -4.23 3.50
CA THR A 183 17.90 -4.73 2.37
C THR A 183 17.17 -6.03 2.68
N MET A 184 17.51 -6.72 3.76
CA MET A 184 16.83 -7.94 4.18
C MET A 184 15.41 -7.69 4.69
N PRO A 185 14.46 -8.62 4.46
CA PRO A 185 13.08 -8.49 4.94
C PRO A 185 12.95 -8.36 6.47
N ALA A 186 13.86 -8.98 7.23
CA ALA A 186 13.87 -8.89 8.69
C ALA A 186 14.05 -7.46 9.20
N MET A 187 14.91 -6.67 8.55
CA MET A 187 15.11 -5.26 8.92
C MET A 187 13.90 -4.39 8.57
N ALA A 188 13.18 -4.73 7.49
CA ALA A 188 11.92 -4.06 7.16
C ALA A 188 10.87 -4.24 8.26
N LEU A 189 10.80 -5.42 8.86
CA LEU A 189 9.87 -5.69 9.96
C LEU A 189 10.19 -4.83 11.18
N ILE A 190 11.46 -4.71 11.54
CA ILE A 190 11.93 -3.87 12.66
C ILE A 190 11.61 -2.39 12.38
N LEU A 191 11.91 -1.90 11.17
CA LEU A 191 11.60 -0.52 10.78
C LEU A 191 10.11 -0.22 10.82
N LEU A 192 9.27 -1.12 10.27
CA LEU A 192 7.82 -0.99 10.34
C LEU A 192 7.33 -0.99 11.78
N GLY A 193 7.85 -1.89 12.62
CA GLY A 193 7.53 -1.91 14.05
C GLY A 193 7.89 -0.61 14.76
N CYS A 194 9.05 -0.04 14.47
CA CYS A 194 9.48 1.27 15.01
C CYS A 194 8.56 2.41 14.52
N VAL A 195 8.21 2.43 13.24
CA VAL A 195 7.32 3.46 12.67
C VAL A 195 5.92 3.36 13.31
N ILE A 196 5.37 2.16 13.44
CA ILE A 196 4.09 1.92 14.11
C ILE A 196 4.16 2.34 15.59
N TRP A 197 5.23 2.01 16.30
CA TRP A 197 5.42 2.36 17.69
C TRP A 197 5.51 3.88 17.88
N ILE A 198 6.28 4.59 17.06
CA ILE A 198 6.41 6.04 17.08
C ILE A 198 5.06 6.68 16.81
N HIS A 199 4.37 6.27 15.75
CA HIS A 199 3.05 6.80 15.39
C HIS A 199 2.05 6.60 16.53
N ARG A 200 1.98 5.41 17.11
CA ARG A 200 1.07 5.09 18.20
C ARG A 200 1.42 5.84 19.48
N SER A 201 2.71 6.07 19.75
CA SER A 201 3.16 6.84 20.92
C SER A 201 2.80 8.32 20.80
N TYR A 202 2.81 8.89 19.59
CA TYR A 202 2.45 10.29 19.35
C TYR A 202 0.93 10.49 19.39
N PHE A 203 0.17 9.71 18.65
CA PHE A 203 -1.28 9.88 18.49
C PHE A 203 -2.08 9.38 19.70
N TYR A 204 -1.66 8.30 20.35
CA TYR A 204 -2.36 7.77 21.53
C TYR A 204 -2.19 8.65 22.79
N LYS A 205 -1.28 9.62 22.74
CA LYS A 205 -1.10 10.59 23.82
C LYS A 205 -2.12 11.75 23.77
N GLU A 206 -2.69 12.01 22.59
CA GLU A 206 -3.73 13.04 22.43
C GLU A 206 -5.11 12.58 22.90
N ASP A 207 -5.44 11.29 22.78
CA ASP A 207 -6.72 10.74 23.27
C ASP A 207 -6.84 10.62 24.80
N LYS A 208 -5.75 10.86 25.53
CA LYS A 208 -5.74 10.86 27.02
C LYS A 208 -5.73 12.25 27.64
N LYS A 209 -5.88 13.31 26.89
CA LYS A 209 -6.08 14.68 27.36
C LYS A 209 -7.49 15.15 27.03
#